data_1e2274fa19f8b14eb943f928e33a45ec
#
_entry.id   1e2274fa19f8b14eb943f928e33a45ec
#
_cell.length_a   1.000
_cell.length_b   1.000
_cell.length_c   1.000
_cell.angle_alpha   90.00
_cell.angle_beta   90.00
_cell.angle_gamma   90.00
#
_symmetry.space_group_name_H-M   'P 1'
#
loop_
_entity.id
_entity.type
_entity.pdbx_description
1 polymer ?
#
loop_
_entity_poly.entity_id
_entity_poly.type
_entity_poly.pdbx_seq_one_letter_code
_entity_poly.pdbx_strand_id
1 'polypeptide(L)'
;VASSTAASVSAAADGQKFTVGICQLVQHAALDAATQGFEDALTAAFGDNVTFDFQNAQGDSATCATITNGFVSSGVDLIMANATPALQAAQAATNTIPVLGTSVTEYGVNVSCTSDLAPLDQQADMIVEWMPDAKKVGLLYCSAEANSQYQVDEVQKYLEARGVTATQYAFSDSNDLSSVCQKAADENDALYVPTDNT
;
A
#
# COMPACT_ATOMS: atom_id res chain seq x y z
N VAL A 1 12.78 23.87 1.43
CA VAL A 1 13.73 23.10 0.61
C VAL A 1 14.61 22.33 1.58
N ALA A 2 14.25 21.10 1.92
CA ALA A 2 15.10 20.21 2.71
C ALA A 2 16.11 19.58 1.74
N SER A 3 17.38 19.92 1.93
CA SER A 3 18.48 19.30 1.21
C SER A 3 18.68 17.89 1.78
N SER A 4 18.29 16.87 1.03
CA SER A 4 18.64 15.50 1.36
C SER A 4 20.14 15.32 1.06
N THR A 5 20.95 15.30 2.10
CA THR A 5 22.30 14.74 2.03
C THR A 5 22.16 13.23 1.79
N ALA A 6 22.40 12.81 0.57
CA ALA A 6 22.58 11.39 0.27
C ALA A 6 23.74 10.90 1.16
N ALA A 7 23.42 10.07 2.16
CA ALA A 7 24.43 9.34 2.89
C ALA A 7 25.11 8.42 1.87
N SER A 8 26.43 8.58 1.70
CA SER A 8 27.23 7.66 0.92
C SER A 8 27.11 6.30 1.56
N VAL A 9 26.45 5.37 0.88
CA VAL A 9 26.41 3.97 1.27
C VAL A 9 27.85 3.47 1.24
N SER A 10 28.39 3.16 2.42
CA SER A 10 29.70 2.50 2.51
C SER A 10 29.57 1.17 1.77
N ALA A 11 30.42 0.96 0.77
CA ALA A 11 30.43 -0.27 0.00
C ALA A 11 30.38 -1.47 0.95
N ALA A 12 29.49 -2.43 0.64
CA ALA A 12 29.39 -3.68 1.38
C ALA A 12 30.77 -4.26 1.57
N ALA A 13 31.02 -4.82 2.76
CA ALA A 13 32.26 -5.53 3.05
C ALA A 13 32.48 -6.60 1.99
N ASP A 14 33.67 -6.61 1.40
CA ASP A 14 34.05 -7.40 0.23
C ASP A 14 33.61 -8.87 0.39
N GLY A 15 32.65 -9.32 -0.44
CA GLY A 15 32.20 -10.70 -0.53
C GLY A 15 30.99 -11.13 0.32
N GLN A 16 30.36 -10.25 1.10
CA GLN A 16 29.12 -10.59 1.81
C GLN A 16 27.94 -10.65 0.82
N LYS A 17 27.23 -11.78 0.81
CA LYS A 17 26.03 -11.99 0.00
C LYS A 17 24.78 -11.74 0.82
N PHE A 18 23.77 -11.15 0.17
CA PHE A 18 22.48 -10.85 0.77
C PHE A 18 21.36 -11.49 -0.05
N THR A 19 20.36 -11.98 0.66
CA THR A 19 19.11 -12.46 0.07
C THR A 19 17.95 -11.56 0.53
N VAL A 20 17.20 -11.02 -0.43
CA VAL A 20 16.07 -10.14 -0.16
C VAL A 20 14.80 -10.84 -0.60
N GLY A 21 13.86 -11.06 0.33
CA GLY A 21 12.51 -11.53 0.02
C GLY A 21 11.63 -10.35 -0.38
N ILE A 22 10.93 -10.44 -1.50
CA ILE A 22 10.00 -9.41 -1.97
C ILE A 22 8.59 -10.00 -2.02
N CYS A 23 7.71 -9.49 -1.16
CA CYS A 23 6.28 -9.83 -1.17
C CYS A 23 5.50 -8.66 -1.80
N GLN A 24 4.98 -8.87 -3.00
CA GLN A 24 4.08 -7.93 -3.68
C GLN A 24 2.65 -8.45 -3.61
N LEU A 25 1.70 -7.58 -3.23
CA LEU A 25 0.29 -7.97 -3.05
C LEU A 25 -0.32 -8.49 -4.36
N VAL A 26 -0.20 -7.72 -5.43
CA VAL A 26 -0.85 -8.00 -6.71
C VAL A 26 0.01 -7.49 -7.87
N GLN A 27 -0.19 -8.03 -9.06
CA GLN A 27 0.43 -7.50 -10.27
C GLN A 27 -0.32 -6.24 -10.71
N HIS A 28 0.35 -5.11 -10.56
CA HIS A 28 -0.17 -3.80 -10.93
C HIS A 28 0.98 -2.89 -11.38
N ALA A 29 0.78 -2.09 -12.42
CA ALA A 29 1.86 -1.31 -13.04
C ALA A 29 2.64 -0.42 -12.06
N ALA A 30 1.97 0.18 -11.07
CA ALA A 30 2.63 1.00 -10.06
C ALA A 30 3.45 0.15 -9.07
N LEU A 31 2.92 -0.99 -8.63
CA LEU A 31 3.63 -1.91 -7.72
C LEU A 31 4.82 -2.57 -8.44
N ASP A 32 4.64 -2.97 -9.70
CA ASP A 32 5.71 -3.54 -10.53
C ASP A 32 6.86 -2.53 -10.70
N ALA A 33 6.53 -1.25 -10.95
CA ALA A 33 7.53 -0.20 -11.07
C ALA A 33 8.26 0.09 -9.74
N ALA A 34 7.56 0.03 -8.60
CA ALA A 34 8.17 0.20 -7.27
C ALA A 34 9.11 -0.97 -6.94
N THR A 35 8.70 -2.21 -7.22
CA THR A 35 9.54 -3.39 -7.06
C THR A 35 10.78 -3.32 -7.95
N GLN A 36 10.62 -3.01 -9.24
CA GLN A 36 11.75 -2.89 -10.17
C GLN A 36 12.74 -1.81 -9.74
N GLY A 37 12.25 -0.62 -9.34
CA GLY A 37 13.12 0.45 -8.87
C GLY A 37 13.90 0.08 -7.60
N PHE A 38 13.31 -0.71 -6.71
CA PHE A 38 13.97 -1.24 -5.53
C PHE A 38 15.08 -2.25 -5.90
N GLU A 39 14.80 -3.20 -6.79
CA GLU A 39 15.76 -4.19 -7.28
C GLU A 39 16.93 -3.50 -8.02
N ASP A 40 16.64 -2.53 -8.89
CA ASP A 40 17.64 -1.77 -9.62
C ASP A 40 18.59 -1.02 -8.68
N ALA A 41 18.05 -0.38 -7.65
CA ALA A 41 18.83 0.37 -6.66
C ALA A 41 19.77 -0.55 -5.85
N LEU A 42 19.28 -1.71 -5.40
CA LEU A 42 20.09 -2.67 -4.67
C LEU A 42 21.12 -3.33 -5.57
N THR A 43 20.76 -3.68 -6.81
CA THR A 43 21.69 -4.22 -7.80
C THR A 43 22.80 -3.23 -8.11
N ALA A 44 22.47 -1.93 -8.27
CA ALA A 44 23.48 -0.89 -8.48
C ALA A 44 24.43 -0.73 -7.28
N ALA A 45 23.95 -0.94 -6.06
CA ALA A 45 24.73 -0.78 -4.84
C ALA A 45 25.58 -2.03 -4.49
N PHE A 46 25.07 -3.24 -4.73
CA PHE A 46 25.64 -4.50 -4.25
C PHE A 46 26.11 -5.44 -5.39
N GLY A 47 25.73 -5.17 -6.64
CA GLY A 47 26.10 -6.01 -7.81
C GLY A 47 25.61 -7.45 -7.63
N ASP A 48 26.51 -8.40 -7.89
CA ASP A 48 26.25 -9.85 -7.77
C ASP A 48 26.16 -10.35 -6.30
N ASN A 49 26.29 -9.45 -5.35
CA ASN A 49 26.20 -9.80 -3.91
C ASN A 49 24.77 -9.71 -3.36
N VAL A 50 23.79 -9.31 -4.16
CA VAL A 50 22.37 -9.35 -3.77
C VAL A 50 21.59 -10.31 -4.67
N THR A 51 20.70 -11.08 -4.07
CA THR A 51 19.75 -11.96 -4.75
C THR A 51 18.33 -11.68 -4.27
N PHE A 52 17.35 -11.80 -5.15
CA PHE A 52 15.95 -11.51 -4.85
C PHE A 52 15.10 -12.78 -4.94
N ASP A 53 14.26 -13.01 -3.93
CA ASP A 53 13.17 -13.98 -3.95
C ASP A 53 11.86 -13.19 -4.08
N PHE A 54 11.42 -12.98 -5.31
CA PHE A 54 10.19 -12.25 -5.62
C PHE A 54 8.98 -13.19 -5.63
N GLN A 55 7.95 -12.83 -4.86
CA GLN A 55 6.70 -13.57 -4.75
C GLN A 55 5.50 -12.61 -4.87
N ASN A 56 4.49 -12.99 -5.67
CA ASN A 56 3.26 -12.23 -5.85
C ASN A 56 2.09 -12.96 -5.16
N ALA A 57 1.37 -12.25 -4.30
CA ALA A 57 0.26 -12.81 -3.53
C ALA A 57 -1.08 -12.84 -4.29
N GLN A 58 -1.13 -12.30 -5.51
CA GLN A 58 -2.30 -12.30 -6.40
C GLN A 58 -3.57 -11.69 -5.77
N GLY A 59 -3.39 -10.65 -4.94
CA GLY A 59 -4.47 -9.96 -4.27
C GLY A 59 -4.96 -10.62 -2.97
N ASP A 60 -4.34 -11.72 -2.53
CA ASP A 60 -4.77 -12.45 -1.34
C ASP A 60 -3.86 -12.21 -0.13
N SER A 61 -4.41 -11.60 0.92
CA SER A 61 -3.69 -11.32 2.17
C SER A 61 -3.22 -12.58 2.92
N ALA A 62 -3.95 -13.70 2.80
CA ALA A 62 -3.52 -14.96 3.41
C ALA A 62 -2.30 -15.54 2.68
N THR A 63 -2.21 -15.33 1.37
CA THR A 63 -1.04 -15.67 0.57
C THR A 63 0.14 -14.79 0.95
N CYS A 64 -0.03 -13.48 1.24
CA CYS A 64 1.03 -12.63 1.78
C CYS A 64 1.63 -13.24 3.06
N ALA A 65 0.78 -13.71 3.99
CA ALA A 65 1.26 -14.34 5.22
C ALA A 65 2.05 -15.64 4.95
N THR A 66 1.63 -16.43 3.97
CA THR A 66 2.35 -17.66 3.57
C THR A 66 3.73 -17.33 2.99
N ILE A 67 3.80 -16.33 2.11
CA ILE A 67 5.04 -15.87 1.47
C ILE A 67 6.02 -15.35 2.53
N THR A 68 5.58 -14.44 3.40
CA THR A 68 6.43 -13.81 4.42
C THR A 68 6.94 -14.81 5.46
N ASN A 69 6.12 -15.78 5.86
CA ASN A 69 6.58 -16.90 6.72
C ASN A 69 7.61 -17.78 5.99
N GLY A 70 7.47 -17.96 4.67
CA GLY A 70 8.48 -18.63 3.83
C GLY A 70 9.82 -17.90 3.87
N PHE A 71 9.84 -16.59 3.73
CA PHE A 71 11.05 -15.77 3.82
C PHE A 71 11.73 -15.85 5.19
N VAL A 72 10.94 -15.81 6.27
CA VAL A 72 11.46 -15.99 7.62
C VAL A 72 12.10 -17.38 7.79
N SER A 73 11.44 -18.41 7.27
CA SER A 73 11.92 -19.80 7.34
C SER A 73 13.20 -20.03 6.52
N SER A 74 13.33 -19.36 5.38
CA SER A 74 14.54 -19.42 4.53
C SER A 74 15.67 -18.51 5.03
N GLY A 75 15.41 -17.63 6.00
CA GLY A 75 16.40 -16.77 6.62
C GLY A 75 16.90 -15.66 5.70
N VAL A 76 16.00 -14.98 4.99
CA VAL A 76 16.38 -13.81 4.17
C VAL A 76 16.92 -12.68 5.06
N ASP A 77 17.81 -11.87 4.52
CA ASP A 77 18.45 -10.76 5.24
C ASP A 77 17.56 -9.51 5.35
N LEU A 78 16.62 -9.36 4.43
CA LEU A 78 15.71 -8.23 4.34
C LEU A 78 14.38 -8.68 3.70
N ILE A 79 13.27 -8.15 4.16
CA ILE A 79 11.98 -8.30 3.49
C ILE A 79 11.55 -6.93 2.92
N MET A 80 11.23 -6.89 1.63
CA MET A 80 10.53 -5.79 0.99
C MET A 80 9.06 -6.15 0.84
N ALA A 81 8.19 -5.33 1.41
CA ALA A 81 6.76 -5.50 1.37
C ALA A 81 6.11 -4.39 0.51
N ASN A 82 5.48 -4.78 -0.59
CA ASN A 82 4.85 -3.86 -1.53
C ASN A 82 3.33 -3.96 -1.42
N ALA A 83 2.70 -2.92 -0.92
CA ALA A 83 1.34 -2.72 -0.47
C ALA A 83 1.08 -3.07 1.02
N THR A 84 0.05 -2.44 1.61
CA THR A 84 -0.26 -2.54 3.04
C THR A 84 -0.51 -3.97 3.53
N PRO A 85 -1.28 -4.85 2.84
CA PRO A 85 -1.45 -6.24 3.28
C PRO A 85 -0.14 -7.04 3.33
N ALA A 86 0.77 -6.81 2.37
CA ALA A 86 2.10 -7.45 2.39
C ALA A 86 2.94 -6.95 3.57
N LEU A 87 2.87 -5.65 3.90
CA LEU A 87 3.55 -5.07 5.05
C LEU A 87 3.02 -5.63 6.37
N GLN A 88 1.71 -5.70 6.54
CA GLN A 88 1.08 -6.27 7.74
C GLN A 88 1.47 -7.75 7.94
N ALA A 89 1.50 -8.52 6.85
CA ALA A 89 1.94 -9.91 6.88
C ALA A 89 3.42 -10.04 7.29
N ALA A 90 4.31 -9.21 6.75
CA ALA A 90 5.73 -9.21 7.10
C ALA A 90 5.96 -8.82 8.57
N GLN A 91 5.25 -7.81 9.07
CA GLN A 91 5.29 -7.41 10.49
C GLN A 91 4.82 -8.51 11.44
N ALA A 92 3.79 -9.25 11.05
CA ALA A 92 3.30 -10.37 11.85
C ALA A 92 4.26 -11.58 11.83
N ALA A 93 5.01 -11.76 10.74
CA ALA A 93 5.91 -12.90 10.54
C ALA A 93 7.23 -12.75 11.29
N THR A 94 7.76 -11.53 11.46
CA THR A 94 9.08 -11.31 12.06
C THR A 94 9.17 -9.99 12.84
N ASN A 95 10.00 -10.03 13.90
CA ASN A 95 10.44 -8.84 14.62
C ASN A 95 11.97 -8.66 14.61
N THR A 96 12.68 -9.51 13.87
CA THR A 96 14.15 -9.54 13.82
C THR A 96 14.70 -9.26 12.43
N ILE A 97 14.03 -9.74 11.37
CA ILE A 97 14.42 -9.41 10.00
C ILE A 97 13.94 -7.99 9.71
N PRO A 98 14.80 -7.09 9.20
CA PRO A 98 14.38 -5.76 8.78
C PRO A 98 13.30 -5.83 7.69
N VAL A 99 12.29 -4.95 7.76
CA VAL A 99 11.23 -4.85 6.77
C VAL A 99 11.21 -3.46 6.18
N LEU A 100 11.25 -3.38 4.85
CA LEU A 100 11.03 -2.14 4.11
C LEU A 100 9.68 -2.20 3.42
N GLY A 101 8.84 -1.20 3.67
CA GLY A 101 7.52 -1.06 3.03
C GLY A 101 7.52 0.00 1.94
N THR A 102 6.77 -0.25 0.87
CA THR A 102 6.44 0.75 -0.14
C THR A 102 4.98 0.61 -0.57
N SER A 103 4.40 1.67 -1.14
CA SER A 103 2.97 1.70 -1.51
C SER A 103 2.07 1.38 -0.31
N VAL A 104 2.35 2.00 0.84
CA VAL A 104 1.69 1.72 2.11
C VAL A 104 1.11 2.96 2.74
N THR A 105 0.02 2.80 3.49
CA THR A 105 -0.65 3.89 4.22
C THR A 105 -0.53 3.75 5.75
N GLU A 106 0.04 2.66 6.24
CA GLU A 106 0.23 2.36 7.66
C GLU A 106 1.71 2.06 7.98
N TYR A 107 2.09 2.19 9.25
CA TYR A 107 3.45 2.02 9.74
C TYR A 107 3.52 0.98 10.87
N GLY A 108 4.69 0.39 11.07
CA GLY A 108 4.96 -0.61 12.11
C GLY A 108 6.22 -0.31 12.93
N VAL A 109 6.56 -1.20 13.86
CA VAL A 109 7.63 -0.99 14.86
C VAL A 109 9.03 -1.30 14.33
N ASN A 110 9.22 -2.36 13.54
CA ASN A 110 10.50 -2.76 12.93
C ASN A 110 10.55 -2.51 11.41
N VAL A 111 9.85 -1.46 10.99
CA VAL A 111 9.61 -1.15 9.58
C VAL A 111 10.10 0.25 9.26
N SER A 112 10.77 0.39 8.13
CA SER A 112 10.95 1.65 7.43
C SER A 112 10.13 1.62 6.15
N CYS A 113 9.43 2.71 5.82
CA CYS A 113 8.57 2.70 4.63
C CYS A 113 8.53 4.06 3.91
N THR A 114 8.10 4.01 2.64
CA THR A 114 7.62 5.17 1.91
C THR A 114 6.09 5.14 1.91
N SER A 115 5.48 6.21 2.43
CA SER A 115 4.02 6.35 2.46
C SER A 115 3.49 6.94 1.17
N ASP A 116 2.38 6.42 0.68
CA ASP A 116 1.57 7.00 -0.39
C ASP A 116 0.21 7.52 0.11
N LEU A 117 0.04 7.64 1.44
CA LEU A 117 -1.16 8.22 2.02
C LEU A 117 -1.34 9.66 1.56
N ALA A 118 -2.40 9.90 0.80
CA ALA A 118 -2.77 11.23 0.34
C ALA A 118 -3.29 12.11 1.50
N PRO A 119 -3.25 13.45 1.38
CA PRO A 119 -3.85 14.37 2.36
C PRO A 119 -5.38 14.31 2.27
N LEU A 120 -6.00 13.45 3.07
CA LEU A 120 -7.43 13.09 2.98
C LEU A 120 -8.36 14.27 3.26
N ASP A 121 -7.95 15.20 4.12
CA ASP A 121 -8.66 16.45 4.41
C ASP A 121 -8.74 17.35 3.16
N GLN A 122 -7.63 17.45 2.41
CA GLN A 122 -7.58 18.22 1.17
C GLN A 122 -8.36 17.54 0.04
N GLN A 123 -8.41 16.21 0.01
CA GLN A 123 -9.27 15.49 -0.94
C GLN A 123 -10.75 15.76 -0.67
N ALA A 124 -11.17 15.82 0.59
CA ALA A 124 -12.53 16.21 0.95
C ALA A 124 -12.83 17.69 0.58
N ASP A 125 -11.86 18.60 0.80
CA ASP A 125 -12.00 20.01 0.37
C ASP A 125 -12.15 20.10 -1.15
N MET A 126 -11.36 19.36 -1.91
CA MET A 126 -11.39 19.34 -3.37
C MET A 126 -12.77 18.85 -3.90
N ILE A 127 -13.37 17.85 -3.27
CA ILE A 127 -14.72 17.39 -3.65
C ILE A 127 -15.74 18.52 -3.49
N VAL A 128 -15.71 19.22 -2.36
CA VAL A 128 -16.64 20.32 -2.07
C VAL A 128 -16.40 21.52 -2.99
N GLU A 129 -15.14 21.81 -3.32
CA GLU A 129 -14.77 22.90 -4.23
C GLU A 129 -15.21 22.63 -5.68
N TRP A 130 -14.97 21.43 -6.17
CA TRP A 130 -15.28 21.07 -7.57
C TRP A 130 -16.76 20.77 -7.80
N MET A 131 -17.44 20.30 -6.75
CA MET A 131 -18.84 19.89 -6.80
C MET A 131 -19.67 20.58 -5.70
N PRO A 132 -19.79 21.92 -5.73
CA PRO A 132 -20.39 22.69 -4.62
C PRO A 132 -21.88 22.37 -4.40
N ASP A 133 -22.55 21.82 -5.38
CA ASP A 133 -23.97 21.43 -5.30
C ASP A 133 -24.16 19.98 -4.79
N ALA A 134 -23.11 19.19 -4.71
CA ALA A 134 -23.17 17.81 -4.20
C ALA A 134 -23.58 17.80 -2.72
N LYS A 135 -24.61 17.01 -2.41
CA LYS A 135 -25.09 16.81 -1.03
C LYS A 135 -24.80 15.42 -0.52
N LYS A 136 -24.57 14.47 -1.43
CA LYS A 136 -24.32 13.06 -1.14
C LYS A 136 -23.09 12.60 -1.88
N VAL A 137 -22.16 12.00 -1.17
CA VAL A 137 -20.93 11.40 -1.71
C VAL A 137 -20.88 9.93 -1.31
N GLY A 138 -20.77 9.04 -2.30
CA GLY A 138 -20.54 7.62 -2.09
C GLY A 138 -19.06 7.35 -1.95
N LEU A 139 -18.65 6.61 -0.90
CA LEU A 139 -17.28 6.19 -0.65
C LEU A 139 -17.16 4.72 -1.04
N LEU A 140 -16.61 4.45 -2.22
CA LEU A 140 -16.49 3.11 -2.80
C LEU A 140 -15.11 2.53 -2.47
N TYR A 141 -15.06 1.36 -1.80
CA TYR A 141 -13.79 0.78 -1.34
C TYR A 141 -13.84 -0.74 -1.20
N CYS A 142 -12.66 -1.37 -1.25
CA CYS A 142 -12.50 -2.80 -0.97
C CYS A 142 -12.43 -3.04 0.55
N SER A 143 -13.39 -3.80 1.11
CA SER A 143 -13.42 -4.13 2.54
C SER A 143 -12.35 -5.14 2.96
N ALA A 144 -11.70 -5.82 2.01
CA ALA A 144 -10.59 -6.71 2.28
C ALA A 144 -9.26 -5.95 2.54
N GLU A 145 -9.22 -4.63 2.25
CA GLU A 145 -8.05 -3.79 2.44
C GLU A 145 -8.23 -2.81 3.61
N ALA A 146 -7.46 -3.00 4.68
CA ALA A 146 -7.51 -2.14 5.86
C ALA A 146 -7.16 -0.66 5.56
N ASN A 147 -6.23 -0.44 4.60
CA ASN A 147 -5.86 0.90 4.14
C ASN A 147 -7.03 1.64 3.48
N SER A 148 -7.87 0.94 2.73
CA SER A 148 -9.03 1.52 2.07
C SER A 148 -10.11 1.88 3.09
N GLN A 149 -10.37 1.01 4.07
CA GLN A 149 -11.28 1.29 5.19
C GLN A 149 -10.83 2.53 5.98
N TYR A 150 -9.54 2.62 6.33
CA TYR A 150 -9.01 3.79 7.04
C TYR A 150 -9.23 5.10 6.27
N GLN A 151 -8.92 5.10 4.96
CA GLN A 151 -9.07 6.29 4.12
C GLN A 151 -10.53 6.75 4.03
N VAL A 152 -11.48 5.82 3.81
CA VAL A 152 -12.90 6.19 3.71
C VAL A 152 -13.46 6.63 5.05
N ASP A 153 -13.03 6.07 6.19
CA ASP A 153 -13.45 6.50 7.52
C ASP A 153 -13.02 7.96 7.80
N GLU A 154 -11.80 8.32 7.39
CA GLU A 154 -11.31 9.70 7.57
C GLU A 154 -11.99 10.68 6.61
N VAL A 155 -12.10 10.34 5.32
CA VAL A 155 -12.77 11.19 4.32
C VAL A 155 -14.24 11.39 4.67
N GLN A 156 -14.92 10.36 5.20
CA GLN A 156 -16.30 10.49 5.69
C GLN A 156 -16.42 11.58 6.75
N LYS A 157 -15.57 11.55 7.77
CA LYS A 157 -15.56 12.56 8.85
C LYS A 157 -15.33 13.97 8.30
N TYR A 158 -14.39 14.11 7.34
CA TYR A 158 -14.10 15.41 6.75
C TYR A 158 -15.25 15.94 5.88
N LEU A 159 -15.92 15.10 5.12
CA LEU A 159 -17.09 15.49 4.31
C LEU A 159 -18.29 15.85 5.18
N GLU A 160 -18.58 15.05 6.22
CA GLU A 160 -19.66 15.29 7.17
C GLU A 160 -19.45 16.61 7.96
N ALA A 161 -18.20 16.91 8.32
CA ALA A 161 -17.86 18.20 8.95
C ALA A 161 -18.10 19.41 8.03
N ARG A 162 -18.16 19.20 6.71
CA ARG A 162 -18.46 20.20 5.68
C ARG A 162 -19.95 20.21 5.27
N GLY A 163 -20.79 19.42 5.94
CA GLY A 163 -22.23 19.34 5.69
C GLY A 163 -22.62 18.48 4.49
N VAL A 164 -21.73 17.63 4.01
CA VAL A 164 -21.99 16.67 2.93
C VAL A 164 -22.29 15.31 3.56
N THR A 165 -23.36 14.64 3.14
CA THR A 165 -23.65 13.27 3.56
C THR A 165 -22.74 12.32 2.83
N ALA A 166 -21.94 11.53 3.58
CA ALA A 166 -21.06 10.54 3.00
C ALA A 166 -21.51 9.12 3.39
N THR A 167 -21.64 8.23 2.41
CA THR A 167 -22.14 6.86 2.60
C THR A 167 -21.11 5.87 2.06
N GLN A 168 -20.72 4.89 2.88
CA GLN A 168 -19.76 3.87 2.50
C GLN A 168 -20.42 2.76 1.67
N TYR A 169 -19.74 2.35 0.58
CA TYR A 169 -20.11 1.27 -0.32
C TYR A 169 -18.94 0.30 -0.41
N ALA A 170 -19.02 -0.75 0.40
CA ALA A 170 -17.98 -1.77 0.46
C ALA A 170 -18.24 -2.86 -0.58
N PHE A 171 -17.21 -3.24 -1.32
CA PHE A 171 -17.17 -4.49 -2.09
C PHE A 171 -16.08 -5.40 -1.51
N SER A 172 -16.20 -6.70 -1.70
CA SER A 172 -15.26 -7.67 -1.13
C SER A 172 -14.21 -8.14 -2.16
N ASP A 173 -14.60 -8.18 -3.41
CA ASP A 173 -13.75 -8.56 -4.54
C ASP A 173 -14.31 -7.99 -5.86
N SER A 174 -13.61 -8.26 -6.96
CA SER A 174 -13.99 -7.76 -8.29
C SER A 174 -15.33 -8.29 -8.82
N ASN A 175 -15.91 -9.35 -8.23
CA ASN A 175 -17.18 -9.93 -8.72
C ASN A 175 -18.37 -9.06 -8.31
N ASP A 176 -18.36 -8.47 -7.13
CA ASP A 176 -19.44 -7.61 -6.65
C ASP A 176 -19.20 -6.11 -6.92
N LEU A 177 -17.98 -5.73 -7.32
CA LEU A 177 -17.60 -4.34 -7.61
C LEU A 177 -18.59 -3.64 -8.55
N SER A 178 -18.97 -4.27 -9.68
CA SER A 178 -19.84 -3.63 -10.67
C SER A 178 -21.22 -3.30 -10.09
N SER A 179 -21.81 -4.19 -9.31
CA SER A 179 -23.14 -3.99 -8.71
C SER A 179 -23.12 -2.94 -7.61
N VAL A 180 -22.06 -2.93 -6.78
CA VAL A 180 -21.87 -1.96 -5.70
C VAL A 180 -21.59 -0.57 -6.28
N CYS A 181 -20.77 -0.48 -7.33
CA CYS A 181 -20.46 0.76 -8.04
C CYS A 181 -21.74 1.37 -8.66
N GLN A 182 -22.56 0.55 -9.34
CA GLN A 182 -23.83 1.02 -9.92
C GLN A 182 -24.77 1.56 -8.84
N LYS A 183 -24.92 0.84 -7.72
CA LYS A 183 -25.75 1.30 -6.60
C LYS A 183 -25.22 2.61 -6.02
N ALA A 184 -23.91 2.72 -5.81
CA ALA A 184 -23.28 3.94 -5.30
C ALA A 184 -23.53 5.13 -6.24
N ALA A 185 -23.42 4.93 -7.55
CA ALA A 185 -23.66 5.96 -8.56
C ALA A 185 -25.14 6.41 -8.62
N ASP A 186 -26.07 5.49 -8.45
CA ASP A 186 -27.51 5.79 -8.49
C ASP A 186 -28.00 6.58 -7.25
N GLU A 187 -27.32 6.45 -6.11
CA GLU A 187 -27.74 7.01 -4.83
C GLU A 187 -27.03 8.32 -4.45
N ASN A 188 -25.93 8.68 -5.15
CA ASN A 188 -25.06 9.80 -4.78
C ASN A 188 -24.82 10.78 -5.94
N ASP A 189 -24.41 11.99 -5.59
CA ASP A 189 -24.08 13.07 -6.54
C ASP A 189 -22.62 12.93 -7.05
N ALA A 190 -21.76 12.33 -6.24
CA ALA A 190 -20.35 12.05 -6.54
C ALA A 190 -19.87 10.75 -5.90
N LEU A 191 -18.81 10.18 -6.44
CA LEU A 191 -18.12 9.03 -5.84
C LEU A 191 -16.69 9.41 -5.50
N TYR A 192 -16.26 8.98 -4.34
CA TYR A 192 -14.87 8.98 -3.90
C TYR A 192 -14.35 7.54 -3.91
N VAL A 193 -13.17 7.33 -4.49
CA VAL A 193 -12.45 6.06 -4.48
C VAL A 193 -11.09 6.31 -3.84
N PRO A 194 -10.74 5.62 -2.74
CA PRO A 194 -9.45 5.77 -2.10
C PRO A 194 -8.31 5.17 -2.93
N THR A 195 -7.08 5.28 -2.44
CA THR A 195 -5.95 4.48 -2.93
C THR A 195 -6.18 3.03 -2.52
N ASP A 196 -6.52 2.21 -3.49
CA ASP A 196 -6.92 0.81 -3.37
C ASP A 196 -6.17 -0.03 -4.40
N ASN A 197 -5.99 -1.35 -4.15
CA ASN A 197 -5.24 -2.25 -5.04
C ASN A 197 -6.16 -3.23 -5.81
N THR A 198 -7.49 -3.03 -5.76
CA THR A 198 -8.48 -3.93 -6.36
C THR A 198 -9.07 -3.37 -7.65
#